data_6e79d6b8d3532ddadfaf06888f518eca
#
_entry.id   6e79d6b8d3532ddadfaf06888f518eca
#
_cell.length_a   1.000
_cell.length_b   1.000
_cell.length_c   1.000
_cell.angle_alpha   90.00
_cell.angle_beta   90.00
_cell.angle_gamma   90.00
#
_symmetry.space_group_name_H-M   'P 1'
#
loop_
_entity.id
_entity.type
_entity.pdbx_description
1 polymer ?
#
loop_
_entity_poly.entity_id
_entity_poly.type
_entity_poly.pdbx_seq_one_letter_code
_entity_poly.pdbx_strand_id
1 'polypeptide(L)'
;RYGHESINVFADYETYCKSDNIHKDYVVGATDGNGLRRHWENGYEMLRHIGEYYREKLGPLPKHKQKNTHYPITLLMHNSSYDWRFLTRYLVQEKVCQKGHDLIVCWAKFYMGKGEYYPICIKNTYKLIPEPLSKLPAMFGLACEKEVMAYDMYTKENLERRRLPMTECVKYVKAE
;
A
#
# COMPACT_ATOMS: atom_id res chain seq x y z
N ARG A 1 -0.55 -15.18 -26.26
CA ARG A 1 -0.33 -14.81 -24.83
C ARG A 1 -1.48 -13.93 -24.43
N TYR A 2 -2.45 -14.45 -23.74
CA TYR A 2 -3.51 -13.64 -23.14
C TYR A 2 -2.85 -12.88 -21.99
N GLY A 3 -2.68 -11.57 -22.14
CA GLY A 3 -2.26 -10.68 -21.08
C GLY A 3 -3.37 -10.63 -20.05
N HIS A 4 -3.23 -11.34 -18.95
CA HIS A 4 -4.08 -11.09 -17.79
C HIS A 4 -3.78 -9.69 -17.30
N GLU A 5 -4.76 -8.80 -17.41
CA GLU A 5 -4.64 -7.45 -16.88
C GLU A 5 -4.41 -7.52 -15.37
N SER A 6 -3.35 -6.85 -14.92
CA SER A 6 -3.11 -6.71 -13.50
C SER A 6 -4.09 -5.69 -12.91
N ILE A 7 -4.66 -6.01 -11.77
CA ILE A 7 -5.44 -5.08 -10.98
C ILE A 7 -4.46 -4.14 -10.28
N ASN A 8 -4.46 -2.88 -10.65
CA ASN A 8 -3.62 -1.88 -10.02
C ASN A 8 -4.35 -1.29 -8.82
N VAL A 9 -3.70 -1.30 -7.67
CA VAL A 9 -4.19 -0.72 -6.42
C VAL A 9 -3.15 0.25 -5.92
N PHE A 10 -3.51 1.50 -5.73
CA PHE A 10 -2.65 2.52 -5.14
C PHE A 10 -2.83 2.48 -3.63
N ALA A 11 -1.74 2.53 -2.89
CA ALA A 11 -1.78 2.53 -1.43
C ALA A 11 -0.75 3.49 -0.84
N ASP A 12 -1.11 4.07 0.30
CA ASP A 12 -0.26 4.95 1.09
C ASP A 12 -0.44 4.69 2.59
N TYR A 13 0.63 4.90 3.36
CA TYR A 13 0.67 4.71 4.81
C TYR A 13 0.84 6.02 5.53
N GLU A 14 0.06 6.19 6.59
CA GLU A 14 0.33 7.19 7.59
C GLU A 14 0.90 6.54 8.85
N THR A 15 1.95 7.13 9.39
CA THR A 15 2.69 6.58 10.51
C THR A 15 2.89 7.60 11.61
N TYR A 16 3.14 7.13 12.82
CA TYR A 16 3.56 7.98 13.93
C TYR A 16 4.84 7.47 14.57
N CYS A 17 5.62 8.36 15.15
CA CYS A 17 6.80 8.02 15.94
C CYS A 17 6.37 7.62 17.36
N LYS A 18 6.60 6.37 17.73
CA LYS A 18 6.27 5.84 19.06
C LYS A 18 7.31 6.23 20.11
N SER A 19 8.57 6.21 19.74
CA SER A 19 9.75 6.56 20.55
C SER A 19 10.95 6.71 19.62
N ASP A 20 12.09 7.10 20.12
CA ASP A 20 13.31 7.38 19.36
C ASP A 20 13.49 6.47 18.13
N ASN A 21 13.09 6.96 16.96
CA ASN A 21 13.15 6.30 15.66
C ASN A 21 12.31 5.02 15.48
N ILE A 22 11.37 4.71 16.37
CA ILE A 22 10.43 3.60 16.18
C ILE A 22 9.13 4.13 15.61
N HIS A 23 8.91 3.91 14.32
CA HIS A 23 7.68 4.25 13.63
C HIS A 23 6.69 3.09 13.65
N LYS A 24 5.42 3.40 13.83
CA LYS A 24 4.31 2.47 13.70
C LYS A 24 3.35 2.94 12.63
N ASP A 25 2.83 1.98 11.87
CA ASP A 25 1.68 2.21 11.00
C ASP A 25 0.46 2.60 11.84
N TYR A 26 -0.25 3.60 11.38
CA TYR A 26 -1.42 4.14 12.03
C TYR A 26 -2.68 3.93 11.19
N VAL A 27 -2.61 4.25 9.93
CA VAL A 27 -3.65 4.02 8.95
C VAL A 27 -3.00 3.72 7.60
N VAL A 28 -3.63 2.90 6.81
CA VAL A 28 -3.28 2.69 5.41
C VAL A 28 -4.52 2.87 4.56
N GLY A 29 -4.41 3.65 3.50
CA GLY A 29 -5.45 3.84 2.52
C GLY A 29 -5.12 3.12 1.23
N ALA A 30 -6.14 2.69 0.49
CA ALA A 30 -5.95 2.18 -0.86
C ALA A 30 -7.13 2.49 -1.78
N THR A 31 -6.83 2.64 -3.06
CA THR A 31 -7.81 2.83 -4.13
C THR A 31 -7.36 2.16 -5.43
N ASP A 32 -8.30 1.67 -6.22
CA ASP A 32 -8.06 1.21 -7.59
C ASP A 32 -8.56 2.22 -8.63
N GLY A 33 -9.09 3.35 -8.16
CA GLY A 33 -9.72 4.36 -9.01
C GLY A 33 -11.07 3.92 -9.60
N ASN A 34 -11.57 2.73 -9.27
CA ASN A 34 -12.74 2.11 -9.93
C ASN A 34 -13.66 1.35 -8.96
N GLY A 35 -13.84 1.90 -7.76
CA GLY A 35 -14.77 1.36 -6.75
C GLY A 35 -14.13 0.96 -5.44
N LEU A 36 -12.92 0.44 -5.42
CA LEU A 36 -12.15 0.29 -4.19
C LEU A 36 -11.62 1.65 -3.77
N ARG A 37 -12.13 2.19 -2.67
CA ARG A 37 -11.59 3.38 -1.99
C ARG A 37 -11.85 3.24 -0.51
N ARG A 38 -10.84 2.86 0.25
CA ARG A 38 -11.00 2.54 1.66
C ARG A 38 -9.69 2.72 2.43
N HIS A 39 -9.80 2.79 3.76
CA HIS A 39 -8.69 2.79 4.69
C HIS A 39 -8.86 1.70 5.76
N TRP A 40 -7.74 1.30 6.39
CA TRP A 40 -7.66 0.26 7.42
C TRP A 40 -6.65 0.67 8.47
N GLU A 41 -6.74 0.06 9.64
CA GLU A 41 -5.81 0.31 10.76
C GLU A 41 -4.40 -0.25 10.52
N ASN A 42 -4.27 -1.24 9.65
CA ASN A 42 -2.99 -1.86 9.34
C ASN A 42 -2.99 -2.55 7.97
N GLY A 43 -1.77 -2.88 7.51
CA GLY A 43 -1.59 -3.52 6.20
C GLY A 43 -2.15 -4.93 6.09
N TYR A 44 -2.29 -5.67 7.19
CA TYR A 44 -2.90 -7.00 7.14
C TYR A 44 -4.37 -6.92 6.73
N GLU A 45 -5.14 -6.05 7.39
CA GLU A 45 -6.55 -5.84 7.08
C GLU A 45 -6.76 -5.31 5.66
N MET A 46 -5.87 -4.40 5.22
CA MET A 46 -5.87 -3.92 3.83
C MET A 46 -5.66 -5.07 2.85
N LEU A 47 -4.59 -5.86 3.01
CA LEU A 47 -4.28 -6.96 2.11
C LEU A 47 -5.37 -8.03 2.09
N ARG A 48 -5.92 -8.36 3.27
CA ARG A 48 -7.03 -9.30 3.39
C ARG A 48 -8.26 -8.80 2.62
N HIS A 49 -8.65 -7.56 2.84
CA HIS A 49 -9.79 -6.96 2.16
C HIS A 49 -9.60 -6.86 0.64
N ILE A 50 -8.40 -6.48 0.17
CA ILE A 50 -8.08 -6.47 -1.27
C ILE A 50 -8.27 -7.87 -1.86
N GLY A 51 -7.76 -8.91 -1.21
CA GLY A 51 -7.92 -10.29 -1.67
C GLY A 51 -9.38 -10.76 -1.69
N GLU A 52 -10.18 -10.36 -0.70
CA GLU A 52 -11.63 -10.64 -0.64
C GLU A 52 -12.40 -9.84 -1.70
N TYR A 53 -12.11 -8.55 -1.85
CA TYR A 53 -12.77 -7.66 -2.82
C TYR A 53 -12.58 -8.10 -4.27
N TYR A 54 -11.37 -8.60 -4.59
CA TYR A 54 -11.09 -9.10 -5.93
C TYR A 54 -11.25 -10.63 -6.07
N ARG A 55 -11.85 -11.31 -5.09
CA ARG A 55 -11.92 -12.78 -5.06
C ARG A 55 -12.45 -13.39 -6.35
N GLU A 56 -13.51 -12.84 -6.91
CA GLU A 56 -14.09 -13.33 -8.15
C GLU A 56 -13.17 -13.12 -9.34
N LYS A 57 -12.52 -11.94 -9.43
CA LYS A 57 -11.57 -11.62 -10.50
C LYS A 57 -10.29 -12.44 -10.43
N LEU A 58 -9.85 -12.78 -9.22
CA LEU A 58 -8.66 -13.61 -9.00
C LEU A 58 -8.91 -15.07 -9.39
N GLY A 59 -10.17 -15.51 -9.39
CA GLY A 59 -10.53 -16.89 -9.63
C GLY A 59 -10.00 -17.84 -8.53
N PRO A 60 -9.77 -19.11 -8.86
CA PRO A 60 -9.19 -20.06 -7.92
C PRO A 60 -7.81 -19.63 -7.45
N LEU A 61 -7.65 -19.40 -6.15
CA LEU A 61 -6.35 -19.00 -5.59
C LEU A 61 -5.36 -20.17 -5.61
N PRO A 62 -4.07 -19.89 -5.90
CA PRO A 62 -3.03 -20.91 -5.87
C PRO A 62 -2.88 -21.53 -4.47
N LYS A 63 -2.54 -22.81 -4.43
CA LYS A 63 -2.15 -23.50 -3.18
C LYS A 63 -0.67 -23.31 -2.90
N HIS A 64 -0.29 -23.40 -1.65
CA HIS A 64 1.05 -23.08 -1.14
C HIS A 64 2.24 -23.60 -1.96
N LYS A 65 2.13 -24.78 -2.55
CA LYS A 65 3.23 -25.43 -3.29
C LYS A 65 3.30 -25.06 -4.78
N GLN A 66 2.36 -24.28 -5.28
CA GLN A 66 2.35 -23.89 -6.70
C GLN A 66 3.34 -22.77 -6.98
N LYS A 67 4.08 -22.89 -8.07
CA LYS A 67 4.96 -21.81 -8.55
C LYS A 67 4.12 -20.71 -9.17
N ASN A 68 4.34 -19.48 -8.75
CA ASN A 68 3.67 -18.33 -9.34
C ASN A 68 4.28 -18.00 -10.70
N THR A 69 3.41 -17.86 -11.67
CA THR A 69 3.75 -17.37 -13.01
C THR A 69 3.07 -16.04 -13.32
N HIS A 70 2.14 -15.61 -12.47
CA HIS A 70 1.34 -14.42 -12.64
C HIS A 70 1.06 -13.77 -11.28
N TYR A 71 1.05 -12.45 -11.25
CA TYR A 71 0.76 -11.61 -10.09
C TYR A 71 -0.44 -10.71 -10.44
N PRO A 72 -1.66 -11.16 -10.15
CA PRO A 72 -2.88 -10.50 -10.59
C PRO A 72 -3.10 -9.14 -9.94
N ILE A 73 -2.52 -8.90 -8.76
CA ILE A 73 -2.59 -7.63 -8.05
C ILE A 73 -1.23 -6.95 -8.08
N THR A 74 -1.21 -5.71 -8.52
CA THR A 74 -0.07 -4.80 -8.41
C THR A 74 -0.41 -3.69 -7.42
N LEU A 75 0.28 -3.68 -6.29
CA LEU A 75 0.20 -2.59 -5.32
C LEU A 75 1.21 -1.52 -5.70
N LEU A 76 0.72 -0.34 -6.01
CA LEU A 76 1.49 0.83 -6.40
C LEU A 76 1.63 1.76 -5.19
N MET A 77 2.86 2.05 -4.80
CA MET A 77 3.14 2.92 -3.65
C MET A 77 4.19 3.94 -4.07
N HIS A 78 3.95 5.22 -3.76
CA HIS A 78 4.88 6.27 -4.11
C HIS A 78 5.91 6.45 -3.01
N ASN A 79 7.21 6.45 -3.37
CA ASN A 79 8.34 6.47 -2.43
C ASN A 79 8.27 5.36 -1.37
N SER A 80 7.87 4.18 -1.78
CA SER A 80 7.51 3.04 -0.93
C SER A 80 8.66 2.43 -0.13
N SER A 81 9.89 2.93 -0.25
CA SER A 81 11.05 2.39 0.49
C SER A 81 10.89 2.42 2.01
N TYR A 82 10.03 3.32 2.49
CA TYR A 82 9.63 3.39 3.88
C TYR A 82 8.39 2.51 4.15
N ASP A 83 7.32 2.70 3.38
CA ASP A 83 5.99 2.14 3.67
C ASP A 83 5.92 0.63 3.48
N TRP A 84 6.63 0.08 2.47
CA TRP A 84 6.60 -1.36 2.23
C TRP A 84 7.13 -2.18 3.41
N ARG A 85 7.94 -1.60 4.29
CA ARG A 85 8.44 -2.24 5.51
C ARG A 85 7.30 -2.65 6.45
N PHE A 86 6.21 -1.90 6.46
CA PHE A 86 5.01 -2.24 7.24
C PHE A 86 4.24 -3.41 6.65
N LEU A 87 4.43 -3.71 5.36
CA LEU A 87 3.83 -4.86 4.69
C LEU A 87 4.66 -6.13 4.80
N THR A 88 5.99 -6.03 4.93
CA THR A 88 6.90 -7.20 4.87
C THR A 88 6.55 -8.29 5.86
N ARG A 89 6.09 -7.92 7.05
CA ARG A 89 5.70 -8.87 8.12
C ARG A 89 4.48 -9.73 7.79
N TYR A 90 3.70 -9.32 6.79
CA TYR A 90 2.48 -10.03 6.36
C TYR A 90 2.66 -10.80 5.06
N LEU A 91 3.82 -10.66 4.43
CA LEU A 91 4.09 -11.19 3.10
C LEU A 91 5.21 -12.22 3.13
N VAL A 92 5.03 -13.28 2.35
CA VAL A 92 6.14 -14.17 2.00
C VAL A 92 6.75 -13.65 0.70
N GLN A 93 7.93 -13.07 0.82
CA GLN A 93 8.66 -12.51 -0.32
C GLN A 93 9.23 -13.63 -1.18
N GLU A 94 9.00 -13.58 -2.49
CA GLU A 94 9.54 -14.54 -3.46
C GLU A 94 10.76 -13.95 -4.18
N LYS A 95 10.68 -12.67 -4.53
CA LYS A 95 11.78 -11.95 -5.18
C LYS A 95 11.67 -10.47 -4.83
N VAL A 96 12.81 -9.87 -4.50
CA VAL A 96 12.92 -8.43 -4.22
C VAL A 96 13.99 -7.84 -5.13
N CYS A 97 13.67 -6.75 -5.80
CA CYS A 97 14.61 -5.91 -6.51
C CYS A 97 14.71 -4.58 -5.79
N GLN A 98 15.89 -4.26 -5.29
CA GLN A 98 16.16 -3.02 -4.56
C GLN A 98 17.53 -2.46 -4.93
N LYS A 99 17.72 -1.16 -4.74
CA LYS A 99 19.00 -0.48 -4.87
C LYS A 99 19.32 0.22 -3.54
N GLY A 100 20.30 -0.31 -2.81
CA GLY A 100 20.53 0.10 -1.42
C GLY A 100 19.30 -0.24 -0.56
N HIS A 101 18.76 0.77 0.11
CA HIS A 101 17.52 0.63 0.91
C HIS A 101 16.24 0.88 0.13
N ASP A 102 16.34 1.27 -1.13
CA ASP A 102 15.20 1.65 -1.96
C ASP A 102 14.58 0.44 -2.64
N LEU A 103 13.32 0.17 -2.33
CA LEU A 103 12.53 -0.79 -3.07
C LEU A 103 12.31 -0.30 -4.51
N ILE A 104 12.48 -1.19 -5.47
CA ILE A 104 12.07 -1.00 -6.87
C ILE A 104 10.80 -1.81 -7.12
N VAL A 105 10.88 -3.12 -6.85
CA VAL A 105 9.75 -4.04 -6.99
C VAL A 105 9.93 -5.25 -6.06
N CYS A 106 8.83 -5.73 -5.51
CA CYS A 106 8.76 -6.96 -4.73
C CYS A 106 7.67 -7.86 -5.29
N TRP A 107 7.98 -9.13 -5.48
CA TRP A 107 7.02 -10.19 -5.78
C TRP A 107 6.85 -11.03 -4.51
N ALA A 108 5.62 -11.19 -4.09
CA ALA A 108 5.32 -11.81 -2.81
C ALA A 108 3.99 -12.59 -2.86
N LYS A 109 3.70 -13.26 -1.74
CA LYS A 109 2.44 -13.95 -1.46
C LYS A 109 1.82 -13.38 -0.21
N PHE A 110 0.52 -13.14 -0.24
CA PHE A 110 -0.28 -12.89 0.95
C PHE A 110 -1.18 -14.08 1.23
N TYR A 111 -1.13 -14.61 2.45
CA TYR A 111 -1.94 -15.76 2.84
C TYR A 111 -3.32 -15.32 3.35
N MET A 112 -4.37 -15.89 2.72
CA MET A 112 -5.76 -15.65 3.06
C MET A 112 -6.31 -16.62 4.12
N GLY A 113 -5.50 -17.57 4.57
CA GLY A 113 -5.91 -18.68 5.42
C GLY A 113 -6.26 -19.94 4.62
N LYS A 114 -6.50 -21.07 5.32
CA LYS A 114 -6.84 -22.38 4.72
C LYS A 114 -5.85 -22.88 3.64
N GLY A 115 -4.59 -22.46 3.72
CA GLY A 115 -3.56 -22.81 2.75
C GLY A 115 -3.65 -22.08 1.41
N GLU A 116 -4.58 -21.14 1.27
CA GLU A 116 -4.74 -20.29 0.08
C GLU A 116 -3.93 -19.00 0.21
N TYR A 117 -3.45 -18.49 -0.91
CA TYR A 117 -2.78 -17.22 -0.98
C TYR A 117 -3.06 -16.54 -2.32
N TYR A 118 -2.87 -15.24 -2.40
CA TYR A 118 -2.79 -14.55 -3.68
C TYR A 118 -1.39 -13.97 -3.91
N PRO A 119 -0.88 -14.07 -5.15
CA PRO A 119 0.36 -13.43 -5.54
C PRO A 119 0.15 -11.94 -5.69
N ILE A 120 1.09 -11.15 -5.18
CA ILE A 120 1.06 -9.69 -5.24
C ILE A 120 2.41 -9.16 -5.70
N CYS A 121 2.38 -8.15 -6.58
CA CYS A 121 3.54 -7.38 -6.99
C CYS A 121 3.47 -6.00 -6.35
N ILE A 122 4.49 -5.58 -5.63
CA ILE A 122 4.58 -4.24 -5.04
C ILE A 122 5.59 -3.44 -5.84
N LYS A 123 5.20 -2.26 -6.33
CA LYS A 123 6.06 -1.40 -7.14
C LYS A 123 6.16 -0.01 -6.53
N ASN A 124 7.38 0.52 -6.54
CA ASN A 124 7.65 1.88 -6.15
C ASN A 124 7.48 2.81 -7.36
N THR A 125 6.41 3.59 -7.38
CA THR A 125 6.12 4.51 -8.49
C THR A 125 7.08 5.69 -8.55
N TYR A 126 7.72 6.07 -7.44
CA TYR A 126 8.78 7.09 -7.45
C TYR A 126 9.96 6.71 -8.34
N LYS A 127 10.20 5.41 -8.56
CA LYS A 127 11.26 4.97 -9.49
C LYS A 127 10.89 5.11 -10.97
N LEU A 128 9.60 5.30 -11.25
CA LEU A 128 9.10 5.61 -12.61
C LEU A 128 9.02 7.12 -12.82
N ILE A 129 8.54 7.84 -11.81
CA ILE A 129 8.39 9.30 -11.82
C ILE A 129 9.04 9.83 -10.55
N PRO A 130 10.33 10.21 -10.59
CA PRO A 130 11.12 10.59 -9.41
C PRO A 130 10.83 12.03 -8.96
N GLU A 131 9.55 12.35 -8.81
CA GLU A 131 9.06 13.63 -8.33
C GLU A 131 8.16 13.44 -7.11
N PRO A 132 8.13 14.37 -6.16
CA PRO A 132 7.18 14.32 -5.04
C PRO A 132 5.73 14.30 -5.52
N LEU A 133 4.86 13.58 -4.80
CA LEU A 133 3.42 13.52 -5.11
C LEU A 133 2.78 14.92 -5.26
N SER A 134 3.24 15.90 -4.48
CA SER A 134 2.75 17.28 -4.56
C SER A 134 3.00 17.98 -5.90
N LYS A 135 3.95 17.50 -6.70
CA LYS A 135 4.22 18.05 -8.03
C LYS A 135 3.47 17.35 -9.16
N LEU A 136 3.02 16.12 -8.94
CA LEU A 136 2.41 15.31 -9.99
C LEU A 136 1.13 15.94 -10.57
N PRO A 137 0.23 16.54 -9.76
CA PRO A 137 -0.95 17.19 -10.31
C PRO A 137 -0.62 18.25 -11.35
N ALA A 138 0.30 19.15 -11.03
CA ALA A 138 0.74 20.20 -11.98
C ALA A 138 1.42 19.62 -13.24
N MET A 139 2.26 18.58 -13.09
CA MET A 139 2.95 17.93 -14.21
C MET A 139 1.98 17.27 -15.18
N PHE A 140 0.88 16.73 -14.69
CA PHE A 140 -0.12 16.02 -15.50
C PHE A 140 -1.37 16.83 -15.80
N GLY A 141 -1.42 18.11 -15.41
CA GLY A 141 -2.58 18.97 -15.63
C GLY A 141 -3.83 18.51 -14.87
N LEU A 142 -3.66 17.89 -13.69
CA LEU A 142 -4.75 17.41 -12.88
C LEU A 142 -5.32 18.56 -12.03
N ALA A 143 -6.64 18.62 -11.92
CA ALA A 143 -7.35 19.59 -11.09
C ALA A 143 -7.45 19.15 -9.61
N CYS A 144 -6.36 18.63 -9.06
CA CYS A 144 -6.27 18.23 -7.65
C CYS A 144 -4.94 18.73 -7.07
N GLU A 145 -4.91 18.89 -5.77
CA GLU A 145 -3.70 19.23 -5.03
C GLU A 145 -3.50 18.20 -3.90
N LYS A 146 -2.23 17.91 -3.60
CA LYS A 146 -1.93 17.10 -2.42
C LYS A 146 -2.13 17.97 -1.17
N GLU A 147 -2.94 17.50 -0.23
CA GLU A 147 -3.06 18.15 1.06
C GLU A 147 -1.74 18.09 1.85
N VAL A 148 -1.43 19.14 2.58
CA VAL A 148 -0.25 19.21 3.43
C VAL A 148 -0.63 18.76 4.83
N MET A 149 -0.02 17.66 5.27
CA MET A 149 -0.17 17.20 6.65
C MET A 149 0.74 17.98 7.60
N ALA A 150 0.18 18.42 8.71
CA ALA A 150 0.93 18.97 9.82
C ALA A 150 1.51 17.86 10.69
N TYR A 151 2.61 17.23 10.24
CA TYR A 151 3.22 16.05 10.86
C TYR A 151 3.58 16.24 12.34
N ASP A 152 3.88 17.46 12.77
CA ASP A 152 4.13 17.83 14.16
C ASP A 152 2.90 17.62 15.08
N MET A 153 1.71 17.60 14.52
CA MET A 153 0.48 17.27 15.24
C MET A 153 0.29 15.75 15.46
N TYR A 154 0.96 14.92 14.69
CA TYR A 154 0.83 13.45 14.72
C TYR A 154 1.85 12.80 15.66
N THR A 155 2.04 13.35 16.83
CA THR A 155 2.81 12.72 17.90
C THR A 155 1.98 11.66 18.62
N LYS A 156 2.65 10.65 19.20
CA LYS A 156 1.98 9.62 20.01
C LYS A 156 1.03 10.24 21.05
N GLU A 157 1.48 11.30 21.72
CA GLU A 157 0.72 11.98 22.76
C GLU A 157 -0.56 12.62 22.23
N ASN A 158 -0.49 13.28 21.08
CA ASN A 158 -1.65 13.88 20.43
C ASN A 158 -2.63 12.82 19.90
N LEU A 159 -2.12 11.71 19.40
CA LEU A 159 -2.91 10.58 18.95
C LEU A 159 -3.68 9.91 20.10
N GLU A 160 -3.02 9.70 21.24
CA GLU A 160 -3.64 9.11 22.43
C GLU A 160 -4.64 10.05 23.11
N ARG A 161 -4.32 11.34 23.24
CA ARG A 161 -5.16 12.33 23.93
C ARG A 161 -6.42 12.72 23.15
N ARG A 162 -6.37 12.81 21.86
CA ARG A 162 -7.43 13.45 21.07
C ARG A 162 -8.31 12.52 20.27
N ARG A 163 -7.95 11.27 20.07
CA ARG A 163 -8.60 10.35 19.08
C ARG A 163 -8.80 10.98 17.70
N LEU A 164 -8.11 12.11 17.44
CA LEU A 164 -8.32 12.98 16.30
C LEU A 164 -7.76 12.49 14.99
N PRO A 165 -6.58 11.96 15.01
CA PRO A 165 -5.84 11.82 13.78
C PRO A 165 -6.39 10.77 12.83
N MET A 166 -7.12 9.76 13.33
CA MET A 166 -7.72 8.78 12.43
C MET A 166 -8.67 9.46 11.43
N THR A 167 -9.50 10.39 11.89
CA THR A 167 -10.43 11.10 11.01
C THR A 167 -9.71 11.99 10.01
N GLU A 168 -8.65 12.67 10.45
CA GLU A 168 -7.87 13.56 9.59
C GLU A 168 -6.95 12.78 8.65
N CYS A 169 -6.24 11.74 9.13
CA CYS A 169 -5.50 10.82 8.27
C CYS A 169 -6.39 10.17 7.22
N VAL A 170 -7.63 9.82 7.59
CA VAL A 170 -8.61 9.30 6.64
C VAL A 170 -8.99 10.32 5.59
N LYS A 171 -9.15 11.60 5.96
CA LYS A 171 -9.39 12.66 4.98
C LYS A 171 -8.21 12.81 4.04
N TYR A 172 -7.00 12.84 4.58
CA TYR A 172 -5.77 12.94 3.80
C TYR A 172 -5.62 11.79 2.80
N VAL A 173 -5.68 10.54 3.28
CA VAL A 173 -5.60 9.35 2.42
C VAL A 173 -6.74 9.28 1.39
N LYS A 174 -7.90 9.88 1.69
CA LYS A 174 -9.01 9.97 0.72
C LYS A 174 -8.82 11.07 -0.32
N ALA A 175 -8.01 12.06 -0.03
CA ALA A 175 -7.69 13.14 -0.97
C ALA A 175 -6.63 12.74 -1.99
N GLU A 176 -5.77 11.77 -1.65
CA GLU A 176 -4.79 11.14 -2.55
C GLU A 176 -5.44 10.05 -3.42
#